data_10438a35d56c1243a4f02dfb541076cd
#
_entry.id   10438a35d56c1243a4f02dfb541076cd
#
_cell.length_a   1.000
_cell.length_b   1.000
_cell.length_c   1.000
_cell.angle_alpha   90.00
_cell.angle_beta   90.00
_cell.angle_gamma   90.00
#
_symmetry.space_group_name_H-M   'P 1'
#
loop_
_entity.id
_entity.type
_entity.pdbx_description
1 polymer ?
#
loop_
_entity_poly.entity_id
_entity_poly.type
_entity_poly.pdbx_seq_one_letter_code
_entity_poly.pdbx_strand_id
1 'polypeptide(L)'
;MAARRTERIEALAAALPDALAVTVDVTDDDGPQDLVDAALAHYGRLDVLVNNAGISRVVPAVDDDLAGFRHELAVDLVAPYELSRRAARWWIAEDHPGVVVNVGSVLGEVSGGRLRVPGYAAAKGGLHNLTRELAVQWARKGIRVNALAPGWFETEMNSDDMFHTDAGLAYIGDGAALGRGGRSHELDGALLLLASDASSYLTGHVLLVDGGWTAA
;
A
#
# COMPACT_ATOMS: atom_id res chain seq x y z
N MET A 1 5.45 -6.99 11.72
CA MET A 1 5.80 -6.12 10.56
C MET A 1 6.85 -6.77 9.69
N ALA A 2 6.91 -6.45 8.41
CA ALA A 2 7.81 -7.12 7.48
C ALA A 2 8.48 -6.14 6.50
N ALA A 3 9.77 -6.33 6.25
CA ALA A 3 10.53 -5.62 5.22
C ALA A 3 11.87 -6.33 4.97
N ARG A 4 12.59 -5.88 3.93
CA ARG A 4 13.94 -6.38 3.60
C ARG A 4 15.03 -5.85 4.54
N ARG A 5 14.82 -4.67 5.15
CA ARG A 5 15.80 -3.98 6.01
C ARG A 5 15.63 -4.41 7.46
N THR A 6 16.26 -5.54 7.83
CA THR A 6 16.15 -6.21 9.14
C THR A 6 16.33 -5.24 10.31
N GLU A 7 17.43 -4.51 10.35
CA GLU A 7 17.75 -3.61 11.47
C GLU A 7 16.65 -2.56 11.74
N ARG A 8 16.01 -2.06 10.66
CA ARG A 8 14.96 -1.05 10.79
C ARG A 8 13.67 -1.61 11.37
N ILE A 9 13.26 -2.77 10.92
CA ILE A 9 12.03 -3.39 11.42
C ILE A 9 12.22 -3.95 12.83
N GLU A 10 13.40 -4.42 13.18
CA GLU A 10 13.74 -4.83 14.55
C GLU A 10 13.73 -3.64 15.51
N ALA A 11 14.35 -2.52 15.14
CA ALA A 11 14.31 -1.30 15.94
C ALA A 11 12.87 -0.78 16.13
N LEU A 12 12.03 -0.84 15.10
CA LEU A 12 10.64 -0.45 15.19
C LEU A 12 9.83 -1.44 16.05
N ALA A 13 10.06 -2.74 15.89
CA ALA A 13 9.42 -3.77 16.68
C ALA A 13 9.76 -3.63 18.18
N ALA A 14 11.01 -3.33 18.51
CA ALA A 14 11.44 -3.12 19.89
C ALA A 14 10.78 -1.90 20.56
N ALA A 15 10.28 -0.93 19.79
CA ALA A 15 9.58 0.24 20.29
C ALA A 15 8.06 0.03 20.47
N LEU A 16 7.53 -1.10 20.03
CA LEU A 16 6.10 -1.42 20.07
C LEU A 16 5.85 -2.63 20.98
N PRO A 17 4.73 -2.64 21.72
CA PRO A 17 4.37 -3.80 22.52
C PRO A 17 4.01 -4.97 21.59
N ASP A 18 4.55 -6.16 21.90
CA ASP A 18 4.23 -7.43 21.26
C ASP A 18 4.30 -7.37 19.70
N ALA A 19 5.39 -6.82 19.17
CA ALA A 19 5.60 -6.69 17.74
C ALA A 19 6.65 -7.67 17.21
N LEU A 20 6.29 -8.45 16.20
CA LEU A 20 7.20 -9.34 15.49
C LEU A 20 7.79 -8.65 14.26
N ALA A 21 9.12 -8.66 14.13
CA ALA A 21 9.84 -8.28 12.92
C ALA A 21 10.14 -9.52 12.07
N VAL A 22 9.76 -9.49 10.79
CA VAL A 22 10.03 -10.59 9.83
C VAL A 22 10.80 -10.02 8.64
N THR A 23 12.04 -10.45 8.47
CA THR A 23 12.83 -10.08 7.28
C THR A 23 12.36 -10.90 6.09
N VAL A 24 11.81 -10.24 5.07
CA VAL A 24 11.29 -10.90 3.88
C VAL A 24 11.32 -9.96 2.68
N ASP A 25 11.61 -10.50 1.50
CA ASP A 25 11.25 -9.86 0.24
C ASP A 25 9.89 -10.40 -0.20
N VAL A 26 8.92 -9.51 -0.34
CA VAL A 26 7.55 -9.87 -0.72
C VAL A 26 7.43 -10.36 -2.17
N THR A 27 8.51 -10.24 -2.95
CA THR A 27 8.59 -10.72 -4.34
C THR A 27 9.21 -12.11 -4.46
N ASP A 28 9.74 -12.67 -3.37
CA ASP A 28 10.20 -14.05 -3.35
C ASP A 28 9.02 -15.03 -3.43
N ASP A 29 9.20 -16.17 -4.08
CA ASP A 29 8.12 -17.15 -4.32
C ASP A 29 7.45 -17.62 -3.01
N ASP A 30 8.22 -17.83 -1.95
CA ASP A 30 7.76 -18.28 -0.64
C ASP A 30 7.55 -17.14 0.36
N GLY A 31 8.14 -15.97 0.12
CA GLY A 31 8.13 -14.83 1.04
C GLY A 31 6.73 -14.43 1.55
N PRO A 32 5.71 -14.32 0.70
CA PRO A 32 4.34 -14.06 1.15
C PRO A 32 3.75 -15.15 2.05
N GLN A 33 4.10 -16.43 1.84
CA GLN A 33 3.64 -17.53 2.71
C GLN A 33 4.36 -17.48 4.05
N ASP A 34 5.66 -17.35 4.02
CA ASP A 34 6.49 -17.29 5.24
C ASP A 34 6.04 -16.16 6.16
N LEU A 35 5.64 -15.01 5.60
CA LEU A 35 5.13 -13.90 6.38
C LEU A 35 3.79 -14.21 7.07
N VAL A 36 2.85 -14.82 6.35
CA VAL A 36 1.56 -15.22 6.92
C VAL A 36 1.76 -16.29 7.99
N ASP A 37 2.59 -17.28 7.73
CA ASP A 37 2.89 -18.38 8.67
C ASP A 37 3.60 -17.87 9.93
N ALA A 38 4.54 -16.93 9.79
CA ALA A 38 5.21 -16.31 10.93
C ALA A 38 4.22 -15.52 11.82
N ALA A 39 3.28 -14.77 11.22
CA ALA A 39 2.25 -14.07 11.97
C ALA A 39 1.32 -15.04 12.72
N LEU A 40 0.87 -16.09 12.06
CA LEU A 40 0.01 -17.12 12.66
C LEU A 40 0.73 -17.92 13.74
N ALA A 41 1.99 -18.26 13.55
CA ALA A 41 2.79 -18.98 14.56
C ALA A 41 3.02 -18.15 15.81
N HIS A 42 3.19 -16.82 15.67
CA HIS A 42 3.47 -15.94 16.79
C HIS A 42 2.20 -15.50 17.54
N TYR A 43 1.16 -15.07 16.79
CA TYR A 43 -0.06 -14.48 17.38
C TYR A 43 -1.25 -15.44 17.45
N GLY A 44 -1.20 -16.59 16.77
CA GLY A 44 -2.31 -17.53 16.68
C GLY A 44 -3.48 -17.03 15.82
N ARG A 45 -3.40 -15.82 15.28
CA ARG A 45 -4.44 -15.18 14.46
C ARG A 45 -3.88 -14.13 13.52
N LEU A 46 -4.66 -13.81 12.51
CA LEU A 46 -4.45 -12.69 11.60
C LEU A 46 -5.81 -12.00 11.38
N ASP A 47 -5.92 -10.72 11.60
CA ASP A 47 -7.17 -9.95 11.47
C ASP A 47 -7.12 -8.94 10.34
N VAL A 48 -5.97 -8.28 10.21
CA VAL A 48 -5.76 -7.20 9.24
C VAL A 48 -4.44 -7.41 8.50
N LEU A 49 -4.51 -7.37 7.19
CA LEU A 49 -3.34 -7.31 6.31
C LEU A 49 -3.24 -5.90 5.71
N VAL A 50 -2.11 -5.22 5.93
CA VAL A 50 -1.81 -3.94 5.28
C VAL A 50 -0.71 -4.15 4.24
N ASN A 51 -1.04 -4.07 2.98
CA ASN A 51 -0.11 -4.12 1.85
C ASN A 51 0.46 -2.71 1.62
N ASN A 52 1.58 -2.42 2.30
CA ASN A 52 2.23 -1.10 2.25
C ASN A 52 3.55 -1.09 1.46
N ALA A 53 4.18 -2.24 1.24
CA ALA A 53 5.42 -2.30 0.46
C ALA A 53 5.21 -1.69 -0.93
N GLY A 54 6.17 -0.90 -1.37
CA GLY A 54 6.09 -0.24 -2.67
C GLY A 54 7.42 0.36 -3.08
N ILE A 55 7.61 0.51 -4.38
CA ILE A 55 8.76 1.16 -5.01
C ILE A 55 8.28 2.05 -6.15
N SER A 56 9.07 3.06 -6.51
CA SER A 56 8.80 3.89 -7.67
C SER A 56 10.09 4.26 -8.37
N ARG A 57 10.09 4.23 -9.69
CA ARG A 57 11.19 4.67 -10.57
C ARG A 57 10.71 5.84 -11.40
N VAL A 58 11.44 6.95 -11.32
CA VAL A 58 11.17 8.12 -12.19
C VAL A 58 11.96 7.95 -13.47
N VAL A 59 11.29 7.53 -14.54
CA VAL A 59 11.91 7.28 -15.85
C VAL A 59 10.94 7.59 -16.99
N PRO A 60 11.36 8.29 -18.08
CA PRO A 60 10.52 8.45 -19.25
C PRO A 60 10.16 7.09 -19.84
N ALA A 61 8.90 6.89 -20.26
CA ALA A 61 8.43 5.61 -20.78
C ALA A 61 9.22 5.10 -22.00
N VAL A 62 9.81 6.01 -22.79
CA VAL A 62 10.62 5.65 -23.97
C VAL A 62 12.03 5.17 -23.60
N ASP A 63 12.50 5.50 -22.39
CA ASP A 63 13.83 5.16 -21.87
C ASP A 63 13.75 4.05 -20.81
N ASP A 64 12.52 3.64 -20.42
CA ASP A 64 12.31 2.63 -19.40
C ASP A 64 12.66 1.22 -19.89
N ASP A 65 13.33 0.45 -19.05
CA ASP A 65 13.59 -0.95 -19.33
C ASP A 65 12.45 -1.85 -18.81
N LEU A 66 12.15 -2.90 -19.56
CA LEU A 66 11.07 -3.81 -19.23
C LEU A 66 11.32 -4.59 -17.93
N ALA A 67 12.57 -4.75 -17.50
CA ALA A 67 12.90 -5.44 -16.27
C ALA A 67 12.50 -4.57 -15.06
N GLY A 68 12.83 -3.27 -15.08
CA GLY A 68 12.43 -2.32 -14.05
C GLY A 68 10.91 -2.16 -13.97
N PHE A 69 10.24 -2.02 -15.12
CA PHE A 69 8.77 -1.98 -15.18
C PHE A 69 8.14 -3.23 -14.53
N ARG A 70 8.64 -4.43 -14.88
CA ARG A 70 8.17 -5.69 -14.29
C ARG A 70 8.44 -5.77 -12.78
N HIS A 71 9.56 -5.22 -12.33
CA HIS A 71 9.89 -5.21 -10.91
C HIS A 71 8.94 -4.31 -10.10
N GLU A 72 8.57 -3.13 -10.63
CA GLU A 72 7.54 -2.29 -10.02
C GLU A 72 6.20 -3.03 -9.94
N LEU A 73 5.76 -3.69 -11.03
CA LEU A 73 4.54 -4.51 -11.00
C LEU A 73 4.64 -5.67 -9.99
N ALA A 74 5.80 -6.32 -9.88
CA ALA A 74 5.99 -7.41 -8.93
C ALA A 74 5.81 -6.94 -7.48
N VAL A 75 6.41 -5.81 -7.10
CA VAL A 75 6.33 -5.27 -5.73
C VAL A 75 4.97 -4.63 -5.45
N ASP A 76 4.47 -3.77 -6.36
CA ASP A 76 3.34 -2.87 -6.08
C ASP A 76 1.97 -3.46 -6.45
N LEU A 77 1.93 -4.62 -7.15
CA LEU A 77 0.69 -5.27 -7.57
C LEU A 77 0.66 -6.77 -7.29
N VAL A 78 1.70 -7.52 -7.74
CA VAL A 78 1.68 -8.98 -7.61
C VAL A 78 1.86 -9.42 -6.16
N ALA A 79 2.80 -8.83 -5.43
CA ALA A 79 3.02 -9.14 -4.02
C ALA A 79 1.79 -8.82 -3.12
N PRO A 80 1.12 -7.66 -3.24
CA PRO A 80 -0.17 -7.42 -2.58
C PRO A 80 -1.24 -8.47 -2.91
N TYR A 81 -1.33 -8.92 -4.16
CA TYR A 81 -2.24 -9.99 -4.55
C TYR A 81 -1.92 -11.30 -3.85
N GLU A 82 -0.64 -11.74 -3.88
CA GLU A 82 -0.20 -12.99 -3.26
C GLU A 82 -0.41 -12.99 -1.75
N LEU A 83 -0.03 -11.93 -1.05
CA LEU A 83 -0.27 -11.77 0.39
C LEU A 83 -1.76 -11.82 0.72
N SER A 84 -2.58 -11.07 -0.02
CA SER A 84 -4.03 -11.05 0.19
C SER A 84 -4.65 -12.42 -0.05
N ARG A 85 -4.23 -13.13 -1.10
CA ARG A 85 -4.71 -14.48 -1.43
C ARG A 85 -4.35 -15.49 -0.35
N ARG A 86 -3.14 -15.42 0.23
CA ARG A 86 -2.70 -16.33 1.29
C ARG A 86 -3.42 -16.06 2.61
N ALA A 87 -3.56 -14.80 2.99
CA ALA A 87 -4.37 -14.41 4.16
C ALA A 87 -5.83 -14.83 3.99
N ALA A 88 -6.43 -14.56 2.84
CA ALA A 88 -7.83 -14.93 2.57
C ALA A 88 -8.05 -16.45 2.59
N ARG A 89 -7.08 -17.23 2.12
CA ARG A 89 -7.16 -18.70 2.20
C ARG A 89 -7.25 -19.18 3.65
N TRP A 90 -6.46 -18.61 4.55
CA TRP A 90 -6.52 -18.94 5.97
C TRP A 90 -7.84 -18.45 6.59
N TRP A 91 -8.25 -17.19 6.37
CA TRP A 91 -9.52 -16.67 6.88
C TRP A 91 -10.71 -17.53 6.47
N ILE A 92 -10.76 -17.96 5.20
CA ILE A 92 -11.86 -18.79 4.68
C ILE A 92 -11.83 -20.19 5.31
N ALA A 93 -10.65 -20.79 5.50
CA ALA A 93 -10.50 -22.12 6.09
C ALA A 93 -10.92 -22.14 7.56
N GLU A 94 -10.62 -21.08 8.31
CA GLU A 94 -10.92 -20.96 9.74
C GLU A 94 -12.29 -20.29 10.03
N ASP A 95 -13.08 -19.98 9.01
CA ASP A 95 -14.32 -19.19 9.12
C ASP A 95 -14.12 -17.87 9.91
N HIS A 96 -12.96 -17.24 9.71
CA HIS A 96 -12.52 -16.05 10.41
C HIS A 96 -12.71 -14.80 9.53
N PRO A 97 -13.28 -13.69 10.04
CA PRO A 97 -13.35 -12.46 9.30
C PRO A 97 -11.97 -11.86 9.07
N GLY A 98 -11.80 -11.15 7.96
CA GLY A 98 -10.51 -10.54 7.63
C GLY A 98 -10.64 -9.15 7.00
N VAL A 99 -9.59 -8.37 7.10
CA VAL A 99 -9.50 -7.05 6.48
C VAL A 99 -8.21 -6.93 5.68
N VAL A 100 -8.31 -6.53 4.42
CA VAL A 100 -7.18 -6.12 3.60
C VAL A 100 -7.24 -4.61 3.37
N VAL A 101 -6.14 -3.92 3.66
CA VAL A 101 -5.93 -2.52 3.31
C VAL A 101 -4.74 -2.45 2.34
N ASN A 102 -5.03 -2.14 1.09
CA ASN A 102 -4.02 -1.91 0.07
C ASN A 102 -3.57 -0.44 0.09
N VAL A 103 -2.28 -0.17 0.25
CA VAL A 103 -1.77 1.20 0.11
C VAL A 103 -1.56 1.48 -1.37
N GLY A 104 -2.56 2.17 -1.93
CA GLY A 104 -2.58 2.67 -3.29
C GLY A 104 -1.79 3.96 -3.46
N SER A 105 -2.27 4.82 -4.35
CA SER A 105 -1.74 6.17 -4.60
C SER A 105 -2.74 6.97 -5.42
N VAL A 106 -2.75 8.29 -5.31
CA VAL A 106 -3.45 9.16 -6.26
C VAL A 106 -3.03 8.86 -7.71
N LEU A 107 -1.79 8.42 -7.92
CA LEU A 107 -1.27 8.05 -9.24
C LEU A 107 -1.86 6.73 -9.79
N GLY A 108 -2.68 6.05 -9.02
CA GLY A 108 -3.56 4.98 -9.51
C GLY A 108 -4.90 5.47 -10.07
N GLU A 109 -5.29 6.73 -9.78
CA GLU A 109 -6.52 7.36 -10.28
C GLU A 109 -6.23 8.38 -11.38
N VAL A 110 -5.12 9.12 -11.27
CA VAL A 110 -4.74 10.16 -12.22
C VAL A 110 -3.28 10.03 -12.66
N SER A 111 -2.94 10.66 -13.78
CA SER A 111 -1.55 10.73 -14.24
C SER A 111 -0.70 11.57 -13.30
N GLY A 112 0.55 11.19 -13.12
CA GLY A 112 1.57 11.98 -12.42
C GLY A 112 2.05 13.21 -13.21
N GLY A 113 1.51 13.48 -14.38
CA GLY A 113 1.84 14.64 -15.20
C GLY A 113 3.35 14.72 -15.52
N ARG A 114 4.07 15.62 -14.84
CA ARG A 114 5.53 15.77 -15.02
C ARG A 114 6.33 14.61 -14.41
N LEU A 115 5.77 13.90 -13.45
CA LEU A 115 6.37 12.69 -12.91
C LEU A 115 6.23 11.56 -13.93
N ARG A 116 7.35 11.04 -14.32
CA ARG A 116 7.45 9.99 -15.34
C ARG A 116 7.60 8.66 -14.64
N VAL A 117 6.48 8.10 -14.15
CA VAL A 117 6.41 6.88 -13.32
C VAL A 117 5.47 5.83 -13.91
N PRO A 118 5.69 5.38 -15.16
CA PRO A 118 4.73 4.54 -15.87
C PRO A 118 4.45 3.21 -15.17
N GLY A 119 5.47 2.55 -14.65
CA GLY A 119 5.34 1.27 -13.95
C GLY A 119 4.58 1.40 -12.64
N TYR A 120 4.92 2.40 -11.83
CA TYR A 120 4.22 2.69 -10.57
C TYR A 120 2.74 3.04 -10.79
N ALA A 121 2.44 3.94 -11.73
CA ALA A 121 1.07 4.32 -12.04
C ALA A 121 0.24 3.13 -12.54
N ALA A 122 0.80 2.30 -13.42
CA ALA A 122 0.17 1.07 -13.88
C ALA A 122 -0.10 0.09 -12.73
N ALA A 123 0.88 -0.12 -11.84
CA ALA A 123 0.75 -1.00 -10.68
C ALA A 123 -0.34 -0.50 -9.71
N LYS A 124 -0.33 0.79 -9.35
CA LYS A 124 -1.31 1.36 -8.41
C LYS A 124 -2.72 1.44 -9.00
N GLY A 125 -2.86 1.72 -10.29
CA GLY A 125 -4.15 1.61 -11.00
C GLY A 125 -4.67 0.17 -11.03
N GLY A 126 -3.79 -0.79 -11.31
CA GLY A 126 -4.08 -2.21 -11.21
C GLY A 126 -4.50 -2.63 -9.80
N LEU A 127 -3.81 -2.14 -8.75
CA LEU A 127 -4.10 -2.43 -7.35
C LEU A 127 -5.48 -1.89 -6.92
N HIS A 128 -5.87 -0.71 -7.40
CA HIS A 128 -7.21 -0.16 -7.15
C HIS A 128 -8.31 -1.03 -7.77
N ASN A 129 -8.12 -1.52 -8.99
CA ASN A 129 -9.10 -2.41 -9.60
C ASN A 129 -9.09 -3.81 -8.97
N LEU A 130 -7.92 -4.33 -8.62
CA LEU A 130 -7.77 -5.58 -7.86
C LEU A 130 -8.49 -5.50 -6.50
N THR A 131 -8.41 -4.36 -5.81
CA THR A 131 -9.15 -4.11 -4.57
C THR A 131 -10.65 -4.31 -4.75
N ARG A 132 -11.23 -3.77 -5.83
CA ARG A 132 -12.67 -3.92 -6.14
C ARG A 132 -13.02 -5.38 -6.44
N GLU A 133 -12.20 -6.04 -7.24
CA GLU A 133 -12.41 -7.44 -7.62
C GLU A 133 -12.37 -8.38 -6.42
N LEU A 134 -11.33 -8.28 -5.58
CA LEU A 134 -11.20 -9.12 -4.38
C LEU A 134 -12.29 -8.84 -3.34
N ALA A 135 -12.72 -7.58 -3.20
CA ALA A 135 -13.82 -7.20 -2.33
C ALA A 135 -15.11 -7.93 -2.70
N VAL A 136 -15.47 -7.97 -3.99
CA VAL A 136 -16.67 -8.65 -4.47
C VAL A 136 -16.57 -10.17 -4.27
N GLN A 137 -15.41 -10.76 -4.55
CA GLN A 137 -15.21 -12.20 -4.42
C GLN A 137 -15.29 -12.68 -2.97
N TRP A 138 -14.80 -11.89 -2.01
CA TRP A 138 -14.60 -12.34 -0.63
C TRP A 138 -15.61 -11.77 0.38
N ALA A 139 -16.44 -10.80 -0.01
CA ALA A 139 -17.39 -10.15 0.90
C ALA A 139 -18.31 -11.14 1.65
N ARG A 140 -18.83 -12.15 0.94
CA ARG A 140 -19.70 -13.18 1.56
C ARG A 140 -18.95 -14.17 2.46
N LYS A 141 -17.63 -14.05 2.51
CA LYS A 141 -16.75 -14.80 3.41
C LYS A 141 -16.33 -13.98 4.63
N GLY A 142 -16.95 -12.81 4.84
CA GLY A 142 -16.63 -11.93 5.95
C GLY A 142 -15.32 -11.15 5.76
N ILE A 143 -14.77 -11.09 4.54
CA ILE A 143 -13.51 -10.40 4.27
C ILE A 143 -13.81 -9.06 3.55
N ARG A 144 -13.28 -7.96 4.11
CA ARG A 144 -13.33 -6.63 3.48
C ARG A 144 -11.98 -6.31 2.83
N VAL A 145 -12.03 -5.72 1.65
CA VAL A 145 -10.82 -5.30 0.92
C VAL A 145 -11.02 -3.86 0.48
N ASN A 146 -10.16 -2.94 0.95
CA ASN A 146 -10.19 -1.53 0.57
C ASN A 146 -8.79 -1.03 0.25
N ALA A 147 -8.70 0.10 -0.43
CA ALA A 147 -7.45 0.79 -0.68
C ALA A 147 -7.43 2.15 0.03
N LEU A 148 -6.30 2.49 0.64
CA LEU A 148 -5.93 3.84 1.05
C LEU A 148 -5.06 4.42 -0.06
N ALA A 149 -5.47 5.53 -0.66
CA ALA A 149 -4.75 6.19 -1.75
C ALA A 149 -4.22 7.56 -1.30
N PRO A 150 -2.98 7.61 -0.77
CA PRO A 150 -2.35 8.86 -0.39
C PRO A 150 -2.04 9.75 -1.60
N GLY A 151 -2.13 11.06 -1.39
CA GLY A 151 -1.51 12.07 -2.23
C GLY A 151 -0.01 12.21 -1.93
N TRP A 152 0.45 13.44 -1.79
CA TRP A 152 1.85 13.75 -1.54
C TRP A 152 2.14 13.79 -0.04
N PHE A 153 2.83 12.79 0.45
CA PHE A 153 3.36 12.68 1.82
C PHE A 153 4.85 12.46 1.75
N GLU A 154 5.60 13.12 2.63
CA GLU A 154 7.05 12.94 2.69
C GLU A 154 7.41 11.54 3.13
N THR A 155 8.23 10.86 2.32
CA THR A 155 8.73 9.51 2.55
C THR A 155 10.15 9.41 1.98
N GLU A 156 10.89 8.37 2.35
CA GLU A 156 12.20 8.08 1.75
C GLU A 156 12.16 7.93 0.20
N MET A 157 11.00 7.61 -0.35
CA MET A 157 10.82 7.41 -1.80
C MET A 157 10.84 8.74 -2.57
N ASN A 158 10.45 9.85 -1.94
CA ASN A 158 10.18 11.11 -2.63
C ASN A 158 10.72 12.37 -1.91
N SER A 159 11.38 12.24 -0.75
CA SER A 159 11.82 13.37 0.05
C SER A 159 12.80 14.28 -0.71
N ASP A 160 13.80 13.69 -1.34
CA ASP A 160 14.90 14.46 -1.94
C ASP A 160 14.45 15.28 -3.16
N ASP A 161 13.57 14.72 -3.99
CA ASP A 161 13.13 15.36 -5.24
C ASP A 161 11.89 16.24 -5.05
N MET A 162 11.00 15.90 -4.12
CA MET A 162 9.68 16.51 -4.02
C MET A 162 9.52 17.42 -2.80
N PHE A 163 10.09 17.05 -1.66
CA PHE A 163 9.91 17.80 -0.41
C PHE A 163 11.11 18.67 -0.03
N HIS A 164 12.29 18.42 -0.61
CA HIS A 164 13.52 19.18 -0.32
C HIS A 164 13.95 20.06 -1.49
N THR A 165 13.08 20.30 -2.48
CA THR A 165 13.32 21.22 -3.59
C THR A 165 12.17 22.23 -3.75
N ASP A 166 12.50 23.48 -4.12
CA ASP A 166 11.50 24.51 -4.38
C ASP A 166 10.54 24.09 -5.52
N ALA A 167 11.05 23.42 -6.54
CA ALA A 167 10.27 22.94 -7.67
C ALA A 167 9.28 21.84 -7.28
N GLY A 168 9.69 20.94 -6.40
CA GLY A 168 8.84 19.87 -5.87
C GLY A 168 7.75 20.43 -4.96
N LEU A 169 8.12 21.32 -4.04
CA LEU A 169 7.16 22.00 -3.15
C LEU A 169 6.13 22.82 -3.94
N ALA A 170 6.57 23.55 -4.98
CA ALA A 170 5.67 24.27 -5.86
C ALA A 170 4.73 23.32 -6.62
N TYR A 171 5.25 22.21 -7.16
CA TYR A 171 4.43 21.21 -7.84
C TYR A 171 3.34 20.63 -6.92
N ILE A 172 3.70 20.30 -5.66
CA ILE A 172 2.74 19.79 -4.67
C ILE A 172 1.73 20.89 -4.31
N GLY A 173 2.21 22.11 -4.03
CA GLY A 173 1.36 23.23 -3.63
C GLY A 173 0.39 23.66 -4.71
N ASP A 174 0.82 23.70 -5.97
CA ASP A 174 -0.03 24.08 -7.10
C ASP A 174 -1.10 23.01 -7.43
N GLY A 175 -0.77 21.73 -7.21
CA GLY A 175 -1.66 20.62 -7.56
C GLY A 175 -2.63 20.22 -6.44
N ALA A 176 -2.24 20.35 -5.19
CA ALA A 176 -3.13 20.04 -4.06
C ALA A 176 -4.02 21.24 -3.69
N ALA A 177 -5.33 21.06 -3.62
CA ALA A 177 -6.27 22.15 -3.25
C ALA A 177 -5.96 22.75 -1.86
N LEU A 178 -5.37 21.96 -0.93
CA LEU A 178 -4.91 22.44 0.37
C LEU A 178 -3.57 23.20 0.29
N GLY A 179 -2.95 23.33 -0.88
CA GLY A 179 -1.73 24.10 -1.12
C GLY A 179 -0.46 23.53 -0.47
N ARG A 180 -0.45 22.28 -0.07
CA ARG A 180 0.67 21.61 0.62
C ARG A 180 0.64 20.10 0.52
N GLY A 181 1.75 19.45 0.81
CA GLY A 181 1.80 18.02 1.12
C GLY A 181 1.12 17.67 2.44
N GLY A 182 0.72 16.43 2.58
CA GLY A 182 0.18 15.87 3.81
C GLY A 182 1.27 15.62 4.86
N ARG A 183 0.88 15.66 6.13
CA ARG A 183 1.72 15.25 7.26
C ARG A 183 1.44 13.78 7.57
N SER A 184 2.45 13.01 7.97
CA SER A 184 2.33 11.55 8.15
C SER A 184 1.12 11.14 9.00
N HIS A 185 0.86 11.84 10.12
CA HIS A 185 -0.29 11.56 11.01
C HIS A 185 -1.67 11.81 10.38
N GLU A 186 -1.74 12.55 9.25
CA GLU A 186 -3.00 12.80 8.56
C GLU A 186 -3.50 11.56 7.78
N LEU A 187 -2.70 10.49 7.69
CA LEU A 187 -3.11 9.18 7.18
C LEU A 187 -3.72 8.28 8.26
N ASP A 188 -3.40 8.53 9.54
CA ASP A 188 -3.74 7.62 10.65
C ASP A 188 -5.25 7.36 10.74
N GLY A 189 -6.05 8.43 10.69
CA GLY A 189 -7.51 8.33 10.77
C GLY A 189 -8.12 7.49 9.65
N ALA A 190 -7.61 7.65 8.44
CA ALA A 190 -8.08 6.90 7.28
C ALA A 190 -7.67 5.41 7.36
N LEU A 191 -6.43 5.13 7.77
CA LEU A 191 -5.95 3.76 7.97
C LEU A 191 -6.74 3.06 9.08
N LEU A 192 -6.93 3.70 10.23
CA LEU A 192 -7.70 3.16 11.35
C LEU A 192 -9.18 2.93 10.97
N LEU A 193 -9.79 3.83 10.20
CA LEU A 193 -11.13 3.63 9.67
C LEU A 193 -11.20 2.34 8.84
N LEU A 194 -10.30 2.18 7.85
CA LEU A 194 -10.32 1.03 6.95
C LEU A 194 -10.00 -0.30 7.67
N ALA A 195 -9.13 -0.27 8.68
CA ALA A 195 -8.67 -1.43 9.42
C ALA A 195 -9.62 -1.88 10.54
N SER A 196 -10.61 -1.08 10.92
CA SER A 196 -11.49 -1.33 12.07
C SER A 196 -12.95 -1.57 11.68
N ASP A 197 -13.78 -1.91 12.67
CA ASP A 197 -15.23 -2.11 12.50
C ASP A 197 -15.99 -0.81 12.19
N ALA A 198 -15.35 0.37 12.35
CA ALA A 198 -15.91 1.64 11.90
C ALA A 198 -16.22 1.65 10.39
N SER A 199 -15.57 0.77 9.62
CA SER A 199 -15.83 0.55 8.19
C SER A 199 -16.48 -0.81 7.89
N SER A 200 -17.25 -1.38 8.81
CA SER A 200 -17.87 -2.71 8.66
C SER A 200 -18.78 -2.85 7.43
N TYR A 201 -19.29 -1.74 6.89
CA TYR A 201 -20.11 -1.73 5.66
C TYR A 201 -19.37 -1.12 4.46
N LEU A 202 -18.01 -1.04 4.54
CA LEU A 202 -17.16 -0.50 3.49
C LEU A 202 -16.25 -1.59 2.92
N THR A 203 -16.42 -1.94 1.65
CA THR A 203 -15.56 -2.86 0.91
C THR A 203 -15.50 -2.47 -0.57
N GLY A 204 -14.37 -2.69 -1.23
CA GLY A 204 -14.12 -2.31 -2.62
C GLY A 204 -13.88 -0.81 -2.85
N HIS A 205 -13.70 -0.04 -1.78
CA HIS A 205 -13.51 1.41 -1.86
C HIS A 205 -12.02 1.78 -2.00
N VAL A 206 -11.76 2.85 -2.74
CA VAL A 206 -10.47 3.54 -2.79
C VAL A 206 -10.64 4.87 -2.07
N LEU A 207 -10.08 4.97 -0.86
CA LEU A 207 -10.16 6.16 -0.02
C LEU A 207 -8.99 7.09 -0.31
N LEU A 208 -9.26 8.18 -1.00
CA LEU A 208 -8.28 9.22 -1.31
C LEU A 208 -8.02 10.08 -0.07
N VAL A 209 -6.73 10.30 0.25
CA VAL A 209 -6.25 11.23 1.28
C VAL A 209 -5.15 12.06 0.63
N ASP A 210 -5.54 13.09 -0.11
CA ASP A 210 -4.68 13.71 -1.13
C ASP A 210 -4.67 15.24 -1.11
N GLY A 211 -5.31 15.86 -0.12
CA GLY A 211 -5.40 17.31 -0.04
C GLY A 211 -6.20 17.94 -1.19
N GLY A 212 -7.08 17.17 -1.84
CA GLY A 212 -7.88 17.60 -2.99
C GLY A 212 -7.14 17.55 -4.32
N TRP A 213 -6.04 16.84 -4.42
CA TRP A 213 -5.25 16.66 -5.65
C TRP A 213 -6.10 16.13 -6.81
N THR A 214 -6.94 15.15 -6.56
CA THR A 214 -7.78 14.51 -7.59
C THR A 214 -9.12 15.21 -7.80
N ALA A 215 -9.43 16.24 -7.01
CA ALA A 215 -10.68 16.99 -7.11
C ALA A 215 -10.55 18.28 -7.93
N ALA A 216 -9.32 18.68 -8.28
CA ALA A 216 -9.00 19.91 -9.01
C ALA A 216 -8.84 19.67 -10.52
#